data_7507dc0093bdb457c92e801508384c06
#
_entry.id   7507dc0093bdb457c92e801508384c06
#
_cell.length_a   1.000
_cell.length_b   1.000
_cell.length_c   1.000
_cell.angle_alpha   90.00
_cell.angle_beta   90.00
_cell.angle_gamma   90.00
#
_symmetry.space_group_name_H-M   'P 1'
#
loop_
_entity.id
_entity.type
_entity.pdbx_description
1 polymer ?
#
loop_
_entity_poly.entity_id
_entity_poly.type
_entity_poly.pdbx_seq_one_letter_code
_entity_poly.pdbx_strand_id
1 'polypeptide(L)'
;GVLADFPVADVFQLISQPRKSGVLEVERRGRTLEIYFLEGQVLSARPAETRPDGALAGYLLRTGALSEATLAEARKRQDETLEALAPTLLQMDLVSRADLEQVTKLATSDTIFELFLWDEGRFAFRPDDVTPGPCDKPIAAEMVLLDALRMRDEWVTIQNGLADLA
;
A
#
# COMPACT_ATOMS: atom_id res chain seq x y z
N GLY A 1 -17.20 11.75 -1.62
CA GLY A 1 -17.73 11.33 -2.92
C GLY A 1 -18.04 9.84 -2.96
N VAL A 2 -18.59 9.42 -4.07
CA VAL A 2 -18.99 8.03 -4.30
C VAL A 2 -18.26 7.49 -5.54
N LEU A 3 -17.69 6.29 -5.46
CA LEU A 3 -16.94 5.67 -6.56
C LEU A 3 -17.81 5.40 -7.79
N ALA A 4 -19.12 5.20 -7.60
CA ALA A 4 -20.03 5.01 -8.72
C ALA A 4 -20.10 6.24 -9.65
N ASP A 5 -19.90 7.45 -9.09
CA ASP A 5 -19.91 8.71 -9.83
C ASP A 5 -18.51 9.13 -10.29
N PHE A 6 -17.48 8.74 -9.53
CA PHE A 6 -16.08 9.08 -9.81
C PHE A 6 -15.21 7.84 -9.77
N PRO A 7 -14.76 7.32 -10.91
CA PRO A 7 -13.81 6.21 -10.93
C PRO A 7 -12.53 6.54 -10.15
N VAL A 8 -11.88 5.51 -9.60
CA VAL A 8 -10.64 5.66 -8.81
C VAL A 8 -9.57 6.45 -9.57
N ALA A 9 -9.44 6.19 -10.87
CA ALA A 9 -8.47 6.91 -11.71
C ALA A 9 -8.70 8.42 -11.69
N ASP A 10 -9.95 8.86 -11.76
CA ASP A 10 -10.30 10.28 -11.73
C ASP A 10 -10.02 10.89 -10.36
N VAL A 11 -10.29 10.15 -9.28
CA VAL A 11 -9.99 10.59 -7.91
C VAL A 11 -8.49 10.80 -7.74
N PHE A 12 -7.67 9.88 -8.24
CA PHE A 12 -6.21 10.00 -8.20
C PHE A 12 -5.73 11.23 -8.95
N GLN A 13 -6.30 11.53 -10.11
CA GLN A 13 -5.95 12.72 -10.87
C GLN A 13 -6.31 14.01 -10.14
N LEU A 14 -7.45 14.05 -9.45
CA LEU A 14 -7.86 15.21 -8.65
C LEU A 14 -6.89 15.51 -7.51
N ILE A 15 -6.16 14.53 -7.03
CA ILE A 15 -5.15 14.69 -5.98
C ILE A 15 -3.78 14.96 -6.59
N SER A 16 -3.44 14.26 -7.67
CA SER A 16 -2.14 14.28 -8.30
C SER A 16 -1.82 15.59 -9.03
N GLN A 17 -2.77 16.09 -9.83
CA GLN A 17 -2.55 17.30 -10.63
C GLN A 17 -2.25 18.55 -9.79
N PRO A 18 -3.02 18.84 -8.72
CA PRO A 18 -2.69 19.95 -7.82
C PRO A 18 -1.59 19.63 -6.82
N ARG A 19 -0.96 18.49 -6.91
CA ARG A 19 0.15 18.05 -6.03
C ARG A 19 -0.21 18.08 -4.55
N LYS A 20 -1.36 17.56 -4.20
CA LYS A 20 -1.83 17.52 -2.83
C LYS A 20 -1.09 16.46 -2.01
N SER A 21 -0.93 16.75 -0.72
CA SER A 21 -0.46 15.79 0.29
C SER A 21 -1.57 15.50 1.28
N GLY A 22 -1.74 14.25 1.63
CA GLY A 22 -2.78 13.82 2.56
C GLY A 22 -3.13 12.35 2.40
N VAL A 23 -4.26 11.97 2.94
CA VAL A 23 -4.74 10.60 2.96
C VAL A 23 -6.08 10.50 2.25
N LEU A 24 -6.14 9.65 1.24
CA LEU A 24 -7.39 9.26 0.59
C LEU A 24 -7.92 8.02 1.31
N GLU A 25 -9.11 8.13 1.89
CA GLU A 25 -9.81 7.01 2.51
C GLU A 25 -10.91 6.54 1.59
N VAL A 26 -10.96 5.25 1.31
CA VAL A 26 -12.01 4.64 0.50
C VAL A 26 -12.64 3.51 1.29
N GLU A 27 -13.95 3.58 1.47
CA GLU A 27 -14.72 2.60 2.25
C GLU A 27 -15.70 1.85 1.38
N ARG A 28 -15.75 0.54 1.58
CA ARG A 28 -16.71 -0.35 0.95
C ARG A 28 -17.10 -1.45 1.92
N ARG A 29 -18.38 -1.55 2.25
CA ARG A 29 -18.92 -2.65 3.08
C ARG A 29 -18.13 -2.90 4.37
N GLY A 30 -17.81 -1.82 5.07
CA GLY A 30 -17.08 -1.89 6.34
C GLY A 30 -15.57 -2.07 6.21
N ARG A 31 -15.03 -2.18 4.98
CA ARG A 31 -13.60 -2.24 4.74
C ARG A 31 -13.11 -0.88 4.25
N THR A 32 -12.09 -0.34 4.89
CA THR A 32 -11.50 0.96 4.54
C THR A 32 -10.06 0.76 4.09
N LEU A 33 -9.73 1.36 2.95
CA LEU A 33 -8.37 1.42 2.43
C LEU A 33 -7.88 2.86 2.53
N GLU A 34 -6.63 3.03 2.94
CA GLU A 34 -5.98 4.33 3.05
C GLU A 34 -4.84 4.42 2.04
N ILE A 35 -4.84 5.47 1.22
CA ILE A 35 -3.77 5.75 0.28
C ILE A 35 -3.12 7.08 0.67
N TYR A 36 -1.83 7.05 0.94
CA TYR A 36 -1.05 8.21 1.37
C TYR A 36 -0.41 8.87 0.16
N PHE A 37 -0.67 10.18 0.01
CA PHE A 37 -0.11 10.99 -1.07
C PHE A 37 0.88 12.01 -0.52
N LEU A 38 1.99 12.16 -1.20
CA LEU A 38 2.99 13.19 -0.92
C LEU A 38 3.23 13.99 -2.20
N GLU A 39 2.86 15.27 -2.17
CA GLU A 39 3.00 16.17 -3.33
C GLU A 39 2.42 15.58 -4.62
N GLY A 40 1.27 14.96 -4.53
CA GLY A 40 0.58 14.35 -5.66
C GLY A 40 1.07 12.97 -6.08
N GLN A 41 2.11 12.46 -5.44
CA GLN A 41 2.62 11.11 -5.69
C GLN A 41 2.12 10.14 -4.63
N VAL A 42 1.98 8.88 -5.01
CA VAL A 42 1.59 7.82 -4.06
C VAL A 42 2.80 7.44 -3.22
N LEU A 43 2.68 7.58 -1.92
CA LEU A 43 3.73 7.20 -0.98
C LEU A 43 3.55 5.77 -0.48
N SER A 44 2.34 5.44 -0.02
CA SER A 44 2.00 4.09 0.47
C SER A 44 0.50 3.90 0.44
N ALA A 45 0.07 2.66 0.58
CA ALA A 45 -1.34 2.30 0.70
C ALA A 45 -1.47 1.07 1.60
N ARG A 46 -2.53 1.04 2.40
CA ARG A 46 -2.80 -0.08 3.31
C ARG A 46 -4.26 -0.13 3.72
N PRO A 47 -4.77 -1.30 4.12
CA PRO A 47 -6.05 -1.36 4.83
C PRO A 47 -5.97 -0.61 6.16
N ALA A 48 -7.01 0.15 6.50
CA ALA A 48 -7.02 1.02 7.69
C ALA A 48 -6.87 0.25 9.00
N GLU A 49 -7.41 -0.97 9.06
CA GLU A 49 -7.33 -1.83 10.25
C GLU A 49 -5.95 -2.46 10.44
N THR A 50 -5.08 -2.39 9.45
CA THR A 50 -3.76 -3.02 9.50
C THR A 50 -2.74 -2.05 10.07
N ARG A 51 -2.00 -2.47 11.09
CA ARG A 51 -0.88 -1.70 11.62
C ARG A 51 0.29 -1.78 10.64
N PRO A 52 0.99 -0.66 10.38
CA PRO A 52 2.10 -0.65 9.42
C PRO A 52 3.16 -1.72 9.71
N ASP A 53 3.57 -1.86 10.97
CA ASP A 53 4.58 -2.84 11.37
C ASP A 53 4.12 -4.28 11.18
N GLY A 54 2.85 -4.56 11.49
CA GLY A 54 2.26 -5.88 11.29
C GLY A 54 2.17 -6.26 9.81
N ALA A 55 1.79 -5.33 8.97
CA ALA A 55 1.75 -5.54 7.52
C ALA A 55 3.15 -5.81 6.96
N LEU A 56 4.13 -4.99 7.34
CA LEU A 56 5.52 -5.15 6.93
C LEU A 56 6.07 -6.52 7.35
N ALA A 57 5.88 -6.89 8.62
CA ALA A 57 6.31 -8.19 9.14
C ALA A 57 5.70 -9.34 8.34
N GLY A 58 4.39 -9.28 8.05
CA GLY A 58 3.71 -10.30 7.28
C GLY A 58 4.28 -10.48 5.88
N TYR A 59 4.56 -9.40 5.17
CA TYR A 59 5.17 -9.46 3.85
C TYR A 59 6.60 -10.01 3.88
N LEU A 60 7.41 -9.58 4.85
CA LEU A 60 8.78 -10.06 5.00
C LEU A 60 8.84 -11.56 5.30
N LEU A 61 7.94 -12.06 6.13
CA LEU A 61 7.84 -13.49 6.43
C LEU A 61 7.41 -14.29 5.20
N ARG A 62 6.39 -13.82 4.47
CA ARG A 62 5.86 -14.53 3.30
C ARG A 62 6.84 -14.57 2.14
N THR A 63 7.62 -13.51 1.95
CA THR A 63 8.62 -13.45 0.88
C THR A 63 9.92 -14.17 1.24
N GLY A 64 10.08 -14.62 2.50
CA GLY A 64 11.30 -15.27 2.95
C GLY A 64 12.45 -14.33 3.27
N ALA A 65 12.22 -13.02 3.22
CA ALA A 65 13.25 -12.02 3.54
C ALA A 65 13.58 -11.99 5.04
N LEU A 66 12.68 -12.51 5.88
CA LEU A 66 12.84 -12.53 7.32
C LEU A 66 12.26 -13.84 7.86
N SER A 67 12.95 -14.46 8.84
CA SER A 67 12.44 -15.61 9.57
C SER A 67 11.70 -15.17 10.84
N GLU A 68 10.85 -16.04 11.38
CA GLU A 68 10.14 -15.77 12.64
C GLU A 68 11.11 -15.54 13.81
N ALA A 69 12.19 -16.30 13.87
CA ALA A 69 13.22 -16.15 14.90
C ALA A 69 13.87 -14.76 14.83
N THR A 70 14.22 -14.32 13.64
CA THR A 70 14.83 -13.00 13.40
C THR A 70 13.85 -11.87 13.69
N LEU A 71 12.57 -12.06 13.33
CA LEU A 71 11.51 -11.10 13.65
C LEU A 71 11.34 -10.96 15.16
N ALA A 72 11.41 -12.07 15.91
CA ALA A 72 11.32 -12.04 17.38
C ALA A 72 12.44 -11.20 17.99
N GLU A 73 13.66 -11.31 17.46
CA GLU A 73 14.81 -10.48 17.89
C GLU A 73 14.55 -9.00 17.64
N ALA A 74 14.01 -8.67 16.47
CA ALA A 74 13.67 -7.28 16.12
C ALA A 74 12.58 -6.72 17.02
N ARG A 75 11.56 -7.49 17.32
CA ARG A 75 10.47 -7.09 18.23
C ARG A 75 10.96 -6.85 19.65
N LYS A 76 11.88 -7.67 20.11
CA LYS A 76 12.52 -7.47 21.41
C LYS A 76 13.26 -6.14 21.46
N ARG A 77 13.97 -5.80 20.39
CA ARG A 77 14.66 -4.52 20.26
C ARG A 77 13.67 -3.35 20.23
N GLN A 78 12.54 -3.51 19.55
CA GLN A 78 11.48 -2.49 19.52
C GLN A 78 10.91 -2.20 20.91
N ASP A 79 10.74 -3.21 21.74
CA ASP A 79 10.27 -3.05 23.12
C ASP A 79 11.23 -2.19 23.95
N GLU A 80 12.52 -2.24 23.65
CA GLU A 80 13.53 -1.45 24.34
C GLU A 80 13.64 -0.03 23.81
N THR A 81 13.50 0.18 22.48
CA THR A 81 13.74 1.46 21.82
C THR A 81 12.49 2.23 21.47
N LEU A 82 11.34 1.58 21.40
CA LEU A 82 10.05 2.14 20.97
C LEU A 82 10.09 2.67 19.53
N GLU A 83 11.00 2.17 18.69
CA GLU A 83 11.08 2.54 17.29
C GLU A 83 10.17 1.66 16.43
N ALA A 84 9.85 2.15 15.21
CA ALA A 84 9.12 1.37 14.22
C ALA A 84 9.96 0.18 13.72
N LEU A 85 9.31 -0.81 13.10
CA LEU A 85 9.97 -2.04 12.67
C LEU A 85 11.02 -1.80 11.58
N ALA A 86 10.71 -1.01 10.56
CA ALA A 86 11.64 -0.78 9.44
C ALA A 86 12.98 -0.19 9.89
N PRO A 87 13.02 0.90 10.67
CA PRO A 87 14.28 1.40 11.21
C PRO A 87 15.04 0.38 12.06
N THR A 88 14.32 -0.40 12.86
CA THR A 88 14.91 -1.44 13.72
C THR A 88 15.60 -2.51 12.89
N LEU A 89 14.94 -3.01 11.84
CA LEU A 89 15.52 -4.03 10.95
C LEU A 89 16.77 -3.52 10.24
N LEU A 90 16.77 -2.26 9.81
CA LEU A 90 17.92 -1.64 9.17
C LEU A 90 19.10 -1.46 10.14
N GLN A 91 18.83 -1.00 11.36
CA GLN A 91 19.85 -0.80 12.39
C GLN A 91 20.51 -2.11 12.83
N MET A 92 19.70 -3.18 12.92
CA MET A 92 20.18 -4.51 13.28
C MET A 92 20.78 -5.28 12.09
N ASP A 93 20.74 -4.69 10.89
CA ASP A 93 21.23 -5.28 9.65
C ASP A 93 20.59 -6.66 9.36
N LEU A 94 19.33 -6.80 9.70
CA LEU A 94 18.58 -8.05 9.51
C LEU A 94 17.94 -8.16 8.12
N VAL A 95 17.65 -7.02 7.49
CA VAL A 95 17.06 -6.94 6.15
C VAL A 95 17.74 -5.80 5.40
N SER A 96 18.00 -5.98 4.12
CA SER A 96 18.57 -4.92 3.30
C SER A 96 17.55 -3.82 3.02
N ARG A 97 18.03 -2.59 2.78
CA ARG A 97 17.17 -1.49 2.38
C ARG A 97 16.42 -1.81 1.08
N ALA A 98 17.09 -2.46 0.13
CA ALA A 98 16.48 -2.85 -1.14
C ALA A 98 15.30 -3.80 -0.94
N ASP A 99 15.44 -4.78 -0.05
CA ASP A 99 14.36 -5.73 0.26
C ASP A 99 13.19 -5.04 0.96
N LEU A 100 13.46 -4.10 1.89
CA LEU A 100 12.41 -3.33 2.55
C LEU A 100 11.65 -2.44 1.57
N GLU A 101 12.35 -1.77 0.67
CA GLU A 101 11.72 -0.94 -0.38
C GLU A 101 10.84 -1.79 -1.30
N GLN A 102 11.31 -2.96 -1.69
CA GLN A 102 10.58 -3.88 -2.53
C GLN A 102 9.30 -4.38 -1.86
N VAL A 103 9.39 -4.75 -0.61
CA VAL A 103 8.24 -5.24 0.18
C VAL A 103 7.21 -4.12 0.40
N THR A 104 7.66 -2.91 0.71
CA THR A 104 6.79 -1.75 0.88
C THR A 104 6.05 -1.42 -0.43
N LYS A 105 6.75 -1.47 -1.54
CA LYS A 105 6.16 -1.26 -2.87
C LYS A 105 5.12 -2.34 -3.19
N LEU A 106 5.41 -3.60 -2.87
CA LEU A 106 4.49 -4.72 -3.07
C LEU A 106 3.21 -4.53 -2.26
N ALA A 107 3.33 -4.18 -0.99
CA ALA A 107 2.18 -3.93 -0.11
C ALA A 107 1.30 -2.79 -0.64
N THR A 108 1.91 -1.72 -1.10
CA THR A 108 1.22 -0.58 -1.71
C THR A 108 0.47 -1.01 -2.97
N SER A 109 1.14 -1.75 -3.85
CA SER A 109 0.55 -2.23 -5.10
C SER A 109 -0.62 -3.17 -4.87
N ASP A 110 -0.52 -4.07 -3.90
CA ASP A 110 -1.61 -4.99 -3.56
C ASP A 110 -2.86 -4.25 -3.09
N THR A 111 -2.70 -3.23 -2.24
CA THR A 111 -3.81 -2.44 -1.74
C THR A 111 -4.48 -1.64 -2.86
N ILE A 112 -3.69 -1.03 -3.73
CA ILE A 112 -4.21 -0.26 -4.86
C ILE A 112 -4.90 -1.18 -5.86
N PHE A 113 -4.35 -2.37 -6.11
CA PHE A 113 -5.00 -3.36 -6.96
C PHE A 113 -6.37 -3.77 -6.39
N GLU A 114 -6.47 -4.01 -5.09
CA GLU A 114 -7.76 -4.29 -4.43
C GLU A 114 -8.74 -3.16 -4.68
N LEU A 115 -8.31 -1.90 -4.51
CA LEU A 115 -9.15 -0.73 -4.71
C LEU A 115 -9.67 -0.66 -6.14
N PHE A 116 -8.85 -1.00 -7.13
CA PHE A 116 -9.27 -0.99 -8.54
C PHE A 116 -10.29 -2.08 -8.90
N LEU A 117 -10.44 -3.09 -8.06
CA LEU A 117 -11.49 -4.10 -8.23
C LEU A 117 -12.84 -3.62 -7.67
N TRP A 118 -12.87 -2.53 -6.91
CA TRP A 118 -14.09 -1.98 -6.34
C TRP A 118 -14.83 -1.13 -7.38
N ASP A 119 -16.10 -1.39 -7.58
CA ASP A 119 -17.01 -0.63 -8.44
C ASP A 119 -17.96 0.26 -7.65
N GLU A 120 -17.98 0.12 -6.32
CA GLU A 120 -18.79 0.89 -5.40
C GLU A 120 -17.96 1.28 -4.18
N GLY A 121 -18.43 2.25 -3.42
CA GLY A 121 -17.79 2.70 -2.20
C GLY A 121 -17.82 4.21 -2.06
N ARG A 122 -17.40 4.68 -0.91
CA ARG A 122 -17.29 6.11 -0.58
C ARG A 122 -15.84 6.47 -0.44
N PHE A 123 -15.49 7.68 -0.88
CA PHE A 123 -14.15 8.18 -0.71
C PHE A 123 -14.16 9.58 -0.09
N ALA A 124 -13.10 9.86 0.66
CA ALA A 124 -12.85 11.19 1.21
C ALA A 124 -11.34 11.44 1.23
N PHE A 125 -10.93 12.64 0.90
CA PHE A 125 -9.54 13.05 0.97
C PHE A 125 -9.35 13.99 2.16
N ARG A 126 -8.40 13.63 3.02
CA ARG A 126 -8.04 14.45 4.19
C ARG A 126 -6.66 15.04 3.97
N PRO A 127 -6.56 16.37 3.74
CA PRO A 127 -5.24 17.02 3.67
C PRO A 127 -4.47 16.81 4.97
N ASP A 128 -3.21 16.44 4.88
CA ASP A 128 -2.37 16.17 6.04
C ASP A 128 -0.89 16.31 5.65
N ASP A 129 -0.05 16.52 6.65
CA ASP A 129 1.38 16.47 6.48
C ASP A 129 1.82 15.00 6.48
N VAL A 130 2.18 14.51 5.30
CA VAL A 130 2.60 13.13 5.13
C VAL A 130 4.13 13.10 5.10
N THR A 131 4.71 12.33 6.02
CA THR A 131 6.16 12.18 6.11
C THR A 131 6.57 10.78 5.63
N PRO A 132 7.48 10.66 4.66
CA PRO A 132 7.94 9.36 4.22
C PRO A 132 8.74 8.65 5.30
N GLY A 133 8.52 7.34 5.43
CA GLY A 133 9.37 6.48 6.24
C GLY A 133 10.70 6.20 5.55
N PRO A 134 11.64 5.51 6.22
CA PRO A 134 12.99 5.31 5.69
C PRO A 134 13.05 4.52 4.39
N CYS A 135 12.04 3.71 4.10
CA CYS A 135 11.98 2.87 2.90
C CYS A 135 10.84 3.22 1.97
N ASP A 136 10.14 4.33 2.24
CA ASP A 136 9.04 4.80 1.40
C ASP A 136 9.60 5.64 0.26
N LYS A 137 9.31 5.22 -0.98
CA LYS A 137 9.66 5.98 -2.17
C LYS A 137 8.38 6.43 -2.87
N PRO A 138 8.18 7.74 -3.05
CA PRO A 138 7.02 8.21 -3.79
C PRO A 138 7.01 7.66 -5.21
N ILE A 139 5.84 7.24 -5.68
CA ILE A 139 5.63 6.70 -7.02
C ILE A 139 4.64 7.62 -7.72
N ALA A 140 4.94 7.99 -8.96
CA ALA A 140 4.03 8.80 -9.76
C ALA A 140 2.65 8.13 -9.84
N ALA A 141 1.59 8.88 -9.56
CA ALA A 141 0.23 8.36 -9.56
C ALA A 141 -0.12 7.69 -10.90
N GLU A 142 0.34 8.26 -12.01
CA GLU A 142 0.12 7.71 -13.35
C GLU A 142 0.70 6.31 -13.50
N MET A 143 1.89 6.06 -12.96
CA MET A 143 2.54 4.74 -13.02
C MET A 143 1.77 3.72 -12.19
N VAL A 144 1.33 4.12 -11.00
CA VAL A 144 0.52 3.28 -10.12
C VAL A 144 -0.80 2.92 -10.81
N LEU A 145 -1.43 3.90 -11.46
CA LEU A 145 -2.68 3.69 -12.19
C LEU A 145 -2.51 2.70 -13.35
N LEU A 146 -1.44 2.87 -14.14
CA LEU A 146 -1.16 1.98 -15.27
C LEU A 146 -0.89 0.54 -14.81
N ASP A 147 -0.10 0.36 -13.76
CA ASP A 147 0.17 -0.96 -13.20
C ASP A 147 -1.09 -1.62 -12.65
N ALA A 148 -1.93 -0.86 -11.94
CA ALA A 148 -3.16 -1.37 -11.37
C ALA A 148 -4.17 -1.76 -12.46
N LEU A 149 -4.31 -0.95 -13.51
CA LEU A 149 -5.19 -1.24 -14.64
C LEU A 149 -4.71 -2.49 -15.39
N ARG A 150 -3.42 -2.65 -15.59
CA ARG A 150 -2.84 -3.83 -16.22
C ARG A 150 -3.12 -5.08 -15.39
N MET A 151 -2.88 -5.02 -14.08
CA MET A 151 -3.15 -6.14 -13.16
C MET A 151 -4.64 -6.51 -13.16
N ARG A 152 -5.52 -5.52 -13.20
CA ARG A 152 -6.97 -5.74 -13.28
C ARG A 152 -7.36 -6.46 -14.57
N ASP A 153 -6.81 -6.03 -15.70
CA ASP A 153 -7.11 -6.64 -17.00
C ASP A 153 -6.61 -8.09 -17.05
N GLU A 154 -5.41 -8.36 -16.54
CA GLU A 154 -4.88 -9.72 -16.43
C GLU A 154 -5.75 -10.59 -15.54
N TRP A 155 -6.20 -10.07 -14.41
CA TRP A 155 -7.08 -10.78 -13.48
C TRP A 155 -8.42 -11.14 -14.14
N VAL A 156 -9.05 -10.20 -14.84
CA VAL A 156 -10.31 -10.44 -15.56
C VAL A 156 -10.11 -11.50 -16.64
N THR A 157 -9.01 -11.46 -17.37
CA THR A 157 -8.66 -12.45 -18.39
C THR A 157 -8.50 -13.84 -17.77
N ILE A 158 -7.83 -13.96 -16.63
CA ILE A 158 -7.66 -15.23 -15.92
C ILE A 158 -9.01 -15.78 -15.46
N GLN A 159 -9.87 -14.94 -14.88
CA GLN A 159 -11.20 -15.36 -14.45
C GLN A 159 -12.06 -15.85 -15.62
N ASN A 160 -12.03 -15.15 -16.75
CA ASN A 160 -12.76 -15.56 -17.95
C ASN A 160 -12.21 -16.87 -18.52
N GLY A 161 -10.88 -17.05 -18.51
CA GLY A 161 -10.25 -18.30 -18.92
C GLY A 161 -10.66 -19.48 -18.04
N LEU A 162 -10.75 -19.28 -16.74
CA LEU A 162 -11.22 -20.31 -15.80
C LEU A 162 -12.70 -20.63 -16.00
N ALA A 163 -13.52 -19.63 -16.30
CA ALA A 163 -14.93 -19.84 -16.59
C ALA A 163 -15.14 -20.67 -17.88
N ASP A 164 -14.29 -20.43 -18.88
CA ASP A 164 -14.33 -21.18 -20.15
C ASP A 164 -13.91 -22.66 -19.98
N LEU A 165 -13.11 -22.96 -18.96
CA LEU A 165 -12.67 -24.32 -18.64
C LEU A 165 -13.70 -25.11 -17.80
N ALA A 166 -14.65 -24.40 -17.21
CA ALA A 166 -15.72 -25.02 -16.42
C ALA A 166 -16.87 -25.47 -17.33
#